data_2fc67a7f2fb02d80bc8e0b1236a17e37
#
_entry.id   2fc67a7f2fb02d80bc8e0b1236a17e37
#
_cell.length_a   1.000
_cell.length_b   1.000
_cell.length_c   1.000
_cell.angle_alpha   90.00
_cell.angle_beta   90.00
_cell.angle_gamma   90.00
#
_symmetry.space_group_name_H-M   'P 1'
#
loop_
_entity.id
_entity.type
_entity.pdbx_description
1 polymer ?
#
loop_
_entity_poly.entity_id
_entity_poly.type
_entity_poly.pdbx_seq_one_letter_code
_entity_poly.pdbx_strand_id
1 'polypeptide(L)' 'MHMDVILAAGMTAAFVIFAATLLWADFQTRHLGDQR' A
#
# COMPACT_ATOMS: atom_id res chain seq x y z
N MET A 1 5.50 25.97 6.05
CA MET A 1 5.06 25.82 5.01
C MET A 1 5.46 24.59 4.36
N HIS A 2 6.63 24.24 4.14
CA HIS A 2 7.00 23.03 3.47
C HIS A 2 6.84 21.84 4.39
N MET A 3 6.80 22.11 5.67
CA MET A 3 6.65 21.00 6.58
C MET A 3 5.32 20.30 6.36
N ASP A 4 4.31 21.04 6.06
CA ASP A 4 3.01 20.44 5.87
C ASP A 4 3.03 19.56 4.63
N VAL A 5 3.66 19.99 3.59
CA VAL A 5 3.72 19.23 2.35
C VAL A 5 4.50 17.94 2.55
N ILE A 6 5.60 18.04 3.28
CA ILE A 6 6.42 16.87 3.53
C ILE A 6 5.65 15.84 4.35
N LEU A 7 4.92 16.33 5.33
CA LEU A 7 4.15 15.43 6.18
C LEU A 7 3.07 14.74 5.35
N ALA A 8 2.36 15.50 4.57
CA ALA A 8 1.30 14.92 3.74
C ALA A 8 1.88 13.93 2.74
N ALA A 9 3.01 14.28 2.17
CA ALA A 9 3.62 13.39 1.19
C ALA A 9 4.05 12.09 1.84
N GLY A 10 4.61 12.18 3.03
CA GLY A 10 5.03 10.99 3.75
C GLY A 10 3.87 10.08 4.08
N MET A 11 2.79 10.68 4.54
CA MET A 11 1.64 9.88 4.89
C MET A 11 1.05 9.23 3.65
N THR A 12 0.94 9.98 2.59
CA THR A 12 0.39 9.43 1.35
C THR A 12 1.27 8.31 0.83
N ALA A 13 2.56 8.50 0.87
CA ALA A 13 3.48 7.49 0.38
C ALA A 13 3.34 6.20 1.20
N ALA A 14 3.28 6.35 2.50
CA ALA A 14 3.15 5.19 3.35
C ALA A 14 1.86 4.45 3.07
N PHE A 15 0.81 5.19 2.86
CA PHE A 15 -0.48 4.59 2.59
C PHE A 15 -0.42 3.83 1.28
N VAL A 16 0.16 4.41 0.26
CA VAL A 16 0.23 3.79 -1.04
C VAL A 16 1.05 2.51 -0.97
N ILE A 17 2.17 2.56 -0.28
CA ILE A 17 3.03 1.40 -0.15
C ILE A 17 2.29 0.29 0.57
N PHE A 18 1.58 0.64 1.61
CA PHE A 18 0.85 -0.36 2.37
C PHE A 18 -0.23 -0.99 1.48
N ALA A 19 -0.97 -0.18 0.77
CA ALA A 19 -2.01 -0.69 -0.09
C ALA A 19 -1.44 -1.58 -1.18
N ALA A 20 -0.33 -1.16 -1.75
CA ALA A 20 0.30 -1.93 -2.82
C ALA A 20 0.75 -3.29 -2.29
N THR A 21 1.31 -3.31 -1.10
CA THR A 21 1.77 -4.54 -0.51
C THR A 21 0.60 -5.48 -0.28
N LEU A 22 -0.48 -4.93 0.23
CA LEU A 22 -1.65 -5.75 0.50
C LEU A 22 -2.22 -6.31 -0.80
N LEU A 23 -2.27 -5.48 -1.81
CA LEU A 23 -2.82 -5.91 -3.07
C LEU A 23 -1.96 -7.02 -3.66
N TRP A 24 -0.66 -6.87 -3.59
CA TRP A 24 0.21 -7.88 -4.14
C TRP A 24 0.01 -9.19 -3.39
N ALA A 25 -0.01 -9.14 -2.08
CA ALA A 25 -0.18 -10.33 -1.27
C ALA A 25 -1.50 -11.02 -1.65
N ASP A 26 -2.52 -10.24 -1.82
CA ASP A 26 -3.82 -10.78 -2.15
C ASP A 26 -3.76 -11.43 -3.52
N PHE A 27 -3.10 -10.80 -4.45
CA PHE A 27 -3.01 -11.34 -5.79
C PHE A 27 -2.27 -12.66 -5.77
N GLN A 28 -1.18 -12.73 -5.04
CA GLN A 28 -0.42 -13.96 -4.97
C GLN A 28 -1.24 -15.08 -4.34
N THR A 29 -1.92 -14.78 -3.29
CA THR A 29 -2.73 -15.78 -2.61
C THR A 29 -3.82 -16.29 -3.55
N ARG A 30 -4.44 -15.35 -4.25
CA ARG A 30 -5.48 -15.74 -5.13
C ARG A 30 -4.91 -16.60 -6.23
N HIS A 31 -3.77 -16.27 -6.74
CA HIS A 31 -3.18 -17.00 -7.82
C HIS A 31 -2.89 -18.41 -7.36
N LEU A 32 -2.39 -18.55 -6.16
CA LEU A 32 -2.05 -19.81 -5.70
C LEU A 32 -3.23 -20.65 -5.42
N GLY A 33 -4.14 -20.36 -4.76
CA GLY A 33 -5.14 -21.19 -4.46
C GLY A 33 -6.40 -20.67 -4.28
N ASP A 34 -6.73 -19.77 -4.40
CA ASP A 34 -8.02 -19.32 -4.37
C ASP A 34 -8.83 -20.12 -3.46
N GLN A 35 -8.48 -20.58 -2.47
CA GLN A 35 -9.21 -21.27 -1.63
C GLN A 35 -9.70 -20.55 -0.61
N ARG A 36 -10.35 -20.02 -0.33
CA ARG A 36 -10.83 -19.31 0.64
C ARG A 36 -11.90 -19.62 1.01
#